data_111ddddfe4bf7b05cb9a3f2e9c2d30ed
#
_entry.id   111ddddfe4bf7b05cb9a3f2e9c2d30ed
#
_cell.length_a   1.000
_cell.length_b   1.000
_cell.length_c   1.000
_cell.angle_alpha   90.00
_cell.angle_beta   90.00
_cell.angle_gamma   90.00
#
_symmetry.space_group_name_H-M   'P 1'
#
loop_
_entity.id
_entity.type
_entity.pdbx_description
1 polymer ?
#
loop_
_entity_poly.entity_id
_entity_poly.type
_entity_poly.pdbx_seq_one_letter_code
_entity_poly.pdbx_strand_id
1 'polypeptide(L)'
;MKEQITIEELLEMEPGSYLLYDMRDRYSFDYGAIPGAEHKEQAAILEAADSLPKDMPVIICCKSGLLSDAVAEELRTHGVQA
;
A
#
# COMPACT_ATOMS: atom_id res chain seq x y z
N MET A 1 -5.28 -12.00 6.21
CA MET A 1 -5.66 -10.58 6.00
C MET A 1 -6.56 -10.48 4.79
N LYS A 2 -7.51 -9.56 4.79
CA LYS A 2 -8.38 -9.33 3.64
C LYS A 2 -7.57 -8.83 2.45
N GLU A 3 -7.95 -9.18 1.24
CA GLU A 3 -7.33 -8.66 0.03
C GLU A 3 -7.59 -7.16 -0.15
N GLN A 4 -8.72 -6.68 0.32
CA GLN A 4 -9.07 -5.28 0.31
C GLN A 4 -9.49 -4.83 1.71
N ILE A 5 -9.24 -3.57 2.01
CA ILE A 5 -9.55 -2.99 3.31
C ILE A 5 -10.23 -1.64 3.09
N THR A 6 -11.24 -1.34 3.89
CA THR A 6 -11.90 -0.04 3.82
C THR A 6 -11.10 1.01 4.57
N ILE A 7 -11.43 2.28 4.32
CA ILE A 7 -10.78 3.38 5.05
C ILE A 7 -11.10 3.29 6.53
N GLU A 8 -12.33 2.91 6.89
CA GLU A 8 -12.73 2.73 8.30
C GLU A 8 -11.89 1.66 8.97
N GLU A 9 -11.68 0.53 8.29
CA GLU A 9 -10.84 -0.55 8.82
C GLU A 9 -9.39 -0.09 8.99
N LEU A 10 -8.88 0.66 8.02
CA LEU A 10 -7.52 1.19 8.08
C LEU A 10 -7.34 2.14 9.25
N LEU A 11 -8.30 3.02 9.50
CA LEU A 11 -8.22 3.98 10.59
C LEU A 11 -8.30 3.33 11.96
N GLU A 12 -8.83 2.10 12.06
CA GLU A 12 -8.84 1.33 13.30
C GLU A 12 -7.52 0.63 13.59
N MET A 13 -6.62 0.54 12.61
CA MET A 13 -5.31 -0.08 12.80
C MET A 13 -4.37 0.85 13.56
N GLU A 14 -3.54 0.29 14.41
CA GLU A 14 -2.58 1.09 15.16
C GLU A 14 -1.50 1.66 14.24
N PRO A 15 -1.15 2.94 14.40
CA PRO A 15 -0.03 3.52 13.64
C PRO A 15 1.24 2.72 13.87
N GLY A 16 1.97 2.44 12.78
CA GLY A 16 3.20 1.66 12.85
C GLY A 16 2.99 0.16 12.75
N SER A 17 1.75 -0.34 12.77
CA SER A 17 1.47 -1.76 12.60
C SER A 17 1.41 -2.19 11.13
N TYR A 18 1.51 -1.26 10.21
CA TYR A 18 1.38 -1.50 8.77
C TYR A 18 2.19 -0.47 8.00
N LEU A 19 2.45 -0.80 6.73
CA LEU A 19 2.98 0.18 5.76
C LEU A 19 1.84 0.57 4.83
N LEU A 20 1.75 1.85 4.50
CA LEU A 20 0.72 2.36 3.61
C LEU A 20 1.38 3.15 2.48
N TYR A 21 1.22 2.68 1.26
CA TYR A 21 1.75 3.34 0.07
C TYR A 21 0.63 3.85 -0.80
N ASP A 22 0.76 5.10 -1.24
CA ASP A 22 -0.17 5.74 -2.15
C ASP A 22 0.50 5.81 -3.53
N MET A 23 -0.10 5.13 -4.52
CA MET A 23 0.42 5.06 -5.89
C MET A 23 -0.19 6.11 -6.80
N ARG A 24 -1.04 7.00 -6.28
CA ARG A 24 -1.61 8.06 -7.09
C ARG A 24 -0.50 9.02 -7.56
N ASP A 25 -0.82 9.91 -8.50
CA ASP A 25 0.16 10.88 -8.93
C ASP A 25 0.54 11.84 -7.79
N ARG A 26 1.67 12.51 -7.92
CA ARG A 26 2.19 13.40 -6.88
C ARG A 26 1.23 14.52 -6.56
N TYR A 27 0.55 15.04 -7.57
CA TYR A 27 -0.40 16.12 -7.38
C TYR A 27 -1.57 15.69 -6.48
N SER A 28 -2.14 14.52 -6.75
CA SER A 28 -3.24 14.00 -5.94
C SER A 28 -2.79 13.70 -4.51
N PHE A 29 -1.58 13.16 -4.35
CA PHE A 29 -1.02 12.87 -3.03
C PHE A 29 -0.84 14.16 -2.22
N ASP A 30 -0.27 15.20 -2.83
CA ASP A 30 -0.02 16.47 -2.14
C ASP A 30 -1.31 17.21 -1.81
N TYR A 31 -2.35 17.03 -2.64
CA TYR A 31 -3.66 17.64 -2.39
C TYR A 31 -4.34 17.03 -1.15
N GLY A 32 -4.22 15.73 -0.97
CA GLY A 32 -4.77 15.07 0.20
C GLY A 32 -4.51 13.58 0.17
N ALA A 33 -3.93 13.07 1.24
CA ALA A 33 -3.63 11.65 1.39
C ALA A 33 -4.05 11.17 2.77
N ILE A 34 -4.20 9.86 2.92
CA ILE A 34 -4.47 9.24 4.21
C ILE A 34 -3.28 9.51 5.13
N PRO A 35 -3.50 9.96 6.37
CA PRO A 35 -2.39 10.21 7.30
C PRO A 35 -1.49 8.99 7.44
N GLY A 36 -0.19 9.21 7.33
CA GLY A 36 0.80 8.14 7.42
C GLY A 36 1.12 7.47 6.09
N ALA A 37 0.43 7.81 5.00
CA ALA A 37 0.74 7.25 3.68
C ALA A 37 2.04 7.82 3.13
N GLU A 38 2.85 6.95 2.51
CA GLU A 38 4.02 7.36 1.76
C GLU A 38 3.69 7.32 0.27
N HIS A 39 4.12 8.33 -0.46
CA HIS A 39 3.96 8.33 -1.91
C HIS A 39 5.02 7.44 -2.54
N LYS A 40 4.59 6.42 -3.28
CA LYS A 40 5.48 5.51 -4.00
C LYS A 40 4.88 5.18 -5.35
N GLU A 41 5.69 5.24 -6.38
CA GLU A 41 5.27 4.78 -7.70
C GLU A 41 5.32 3.26 -7.77
N GLN A 42 4.53 2.69 -8.68
CA GLN A 42 4.45 1.24 -8.86
C GLN A 42 5.82 0.60 -9.02
N ALA A 43 6.67 1.15 -9.89
CA ALA A 43 7.98 0.59 -10.15
C ALA A 43 8.84 0.55 -8.89
N ALA A 44 8.79 1.60 -8.07
CA ALA A 44 9.57 1.66 -6.83
C ALA A 44 9.12 0.60 -5.83
N ILE A 45 7.82 0.37 -5.72
CA ILE A 45 7.28 -0.66 -4.83
C ILE A 45 7.72 -2.05 -5.29
N LEU A 46 7.61 -2.33 -6.57
CA LEU A 46 7.95 -3.65 -7.11
C LEU A 46 9.47 -3.91 -7.04
N GLU A 47 10.29 -2.89 -7.27
CA GLU A 47 11.74 -3.03 -7.11
C GLU A 47 12.15 -3.34 -5.68
N ALA A 48 11.40 -2.83 -4.71
CA ALA A 48 11.69 -3.05 -3.30
C ALA A 48 11.02 -4.30 -2.73
N ALA A 49 10.30 -5.07 -3.54
CA ALA A 49 9.46 -6.18 -3.07
C ALA A 49 10.19 -7.15 -2.14
N ASP A 50 11.43 -7.52 -2.45
CA ASP A 50 12.18 -8.48 -1.64
C ASP A 50 12.69 -7.90 -0.33
N SER A 51 12.78 -6.58 -0.23
CA SER A 51 13.25 -5.90 0.97
C SER A 51 12.12 -5.38 1.86
N LEU A 52 10.86 -5.50 1.42
CA LEU A 52 9.73 -5.12 2.26
C LEU A 52 9.57 -6.10 3.42
N PRO A 53 9.12 -5.63 4.58
CA PRO A 53 8.92 -6.52 5.72
C PRO A 53 7.85 -7.57 5.42
N LYS A 54 8.05 -8.78 5.94
CA LYS A 54 7.13 -9.91 5.72
C LYS A 54 6.26 -10.20 6.94
N ASP A 55 6.51 -9.51 8.03
CA ASP A 55 5.81 -9.67 9.29
C ASP A 55 4.82 -8.54 9.57
N MET A 56 4.55 -7.72 8.58
CA MET A 56 3.72 -6.53 8.73
C MET A 56 2.89 -6.34 7.45
N PRO A 57 1.59 -6.00 7.57
CA PRO A 57 0.78 -5.73 6.39
C PRO A 57 1.29 -4.54 5.59
N VAL A 58 1.26 -4.68 4.27
CA VAL A 58 1.56 -3.60 3.33
C VAL A 58 0.28 -3.26 2.59
N ILE A 59 -0.20 -2.05 2.77
CA ILE A 59 -1.46 -1.58 2.21
C ILE A 59 -1.15 -0.61 1.09
N ILE A 60 -1.79 -0.81 -0.05
CA ILE A 60 -1.53 -0.02 -1.25
C ILE A 60 -2.83 0.59 -1.71
N CYS A 61 -2.83 1.88 -1.98
CA CYS A 61 -3.98 2.55 -2.55
C CYS A 61 -3.62 3.22 -3.86
N CYS A 62 -4.60 3.30 -4.75
CA CYS A 62 -4.49 4.01 -6.00
C CYS A 62 -5.87 4.57 -6.37
N LYS A 63 -5.93 5.30 -7.48
CA LYS A 63 -7.15 6.00 -7.85
C LYS A 63 -8.32 5.07 -8.18
N SER A 64 -8.05 3.97 -8.89
CA SER A 64 -9.10 3.05 -9.36
C SER A 64 -9.17 1.73 -8.62
N GLY A 65 -8.15 1.40 -7.84
CA GLY A 65 -8.03 0.10 -7.18
C GLY A 65 -7.45 -1.00 -8.08
N LEU A 66 -7.44 -0.82 -9.39
CA LEU A 66 -6.97 -1.85 -10.32
C LEU A 66 -5.44 -2.04 -10.25
N LEU A 67 -4.70 -0.94 -10.25
CA LEU A 67 -3.24 -1.02 -10.17
C LEU A 67 -2.79 -1.51 -8.80
N SER A 68 -3.46 -1.07 -7.73
CA SER A 68 -3.10 -1.52 -6.39
C SER A 68 -3.35 -3.01 -6.21
N ASP A 69 -4.42 -3.55 -6.79
CA ASP A 69 -4.70 -4.99 -6.74
C ASP A 69 -3.60 -5.78 -7.45
N ALA A 70 -3.16 -5.32 -8.61
CA ALA A 70 -2.10 -5.99 -9.38
C ALA A 70 -0.76 -5.95 -8.62
N VAL A 71 -0.43 -4.82 -8.04
CA VAL A 71 0.81 -4.67 -7.25
C VAL A 71 0.75 -5.54 -5.99
N ALA A 72 -0.37 -5.54 -5.29
CA ALA A 72 -0.53 -6.36 -4.10
C ALA A 72 -0.38 -7.85 -4.43
N GLU A 73 -0.94 -8.31 -5.55
CA GLU A 73 -0.80 -9.70 -5.99
C GLU A 73 0.67 -10.05 -6.25
N GLU A 74 1.40 -9.17 -6.94
CA GLU A 74 2.83 -9.37 -7.18
C GLU A 74 3.62 -9.41 -5.88
N LEU A 75 3.33 -8.51 -4.94
CA LEU A 75 4.00 -8.50 -3.65
C LEU A 75 3.76 -9.78 -2.86
N ARG A 76 2.56 -10.36 -2.97
CA ARG A 76 2.26 -11.63 -2.31
C ARG A 76 3.15 -12.76 -2.84
N THR A 77 3.53 -12.73 -4.11
CA THR A 77 4.45 -13.74 -4.67
C THR A 77 5.85 -13.63 -4.07
N HIS A 78 6.19 -12.49 -3.49
CA HIS A 78 7.46 -12.28 -2.78
C HIS A 78 7.33 -12.50 -1.27
N GLY A 79 6.20 -13.00 -0.80
CA GLY A 79 5.98 -13.29 0.61
C GLY A 79 5.52 -12.10 1.45
N VAL A 80 5.19 -10.99 0.83
CA VAL A 80 4.71 -9.77 1.52
C VAL A 80 3.22 -9.93 1.84
N GLN A 81 2.80 -9.45 3.02
CA GLN A 81 1.39 -9.44 3.41
C GLN A 81 0.69 -8.23 2.79
N ALA A 82 0.32 -8.33 1.54
CA ALA A 82 -0.29 -7.21 0.82
C ALA A 82 -1.76 -7.48 0.46
#